data_424960da0350a15b87aa0f2b90a4bc34
#
_entry.id   424960da0350a15b87aa0f2b90a4bc34
#
_cell.length_a   1.000
_cell.length_b   1.000
_cell.length_c   1.000
_cell.angle_alpha   90.00
_cell.angle_beta   90.00
_cell.angle_gamma   90.00
#
_symmetry.space_group_name_H-M   'P 1'
#
loop_
_entity.id
_entity.type
_entity.pdbx_description
1 polymer ?
#
loop_
_entity_poly.entity_id
_entity_poly.type
_entity_poly.pdbx_seq_one_letter_code
_entity_poly.pdbx_strand_id
1 'polypeptide(L)'
;MKKNCLIVMIGLVSLSLATWSALAQVPATQPAAQGARRGGRGGARGPATPAPQVMAPRDGQPYTPKGFESVNPMLPTVVIAGDSTAQTGDDAWHRGWGAPLIDYFDTSKVNLVNPSIGGRSFRSFTREGRWDRVIENIKPGDWVFIQMGHNDGGDVNNPNGRADVPGLGEETAEVTRQDGTKEIVHTFGWYARKWVNDVKAKGATPVIMSQTVYNRWQPDGSYARNEPNIYKWAKATAESEKVMFLDHTNIISDRYSHLGQDAVRPYFAADPLHTTTYGAIVNAEMFVSGIKHLQLKPLVDALNEKGQAIEAWKPMAKP
;
A
#
# COMPACT_ATOMS: atom_id res chain seq x y z
N MET A 1 -21.39 -71.21 -17.84
CA MET A 1 -20.54 -70.46 -18.77
C MET A 1 -21.18 -69.08 -19.02
N LYS A 2 -20.80 -68.04 -18.27
CA LYS A 2 -21.19 -66.68 -18.57
C LYS A 2 -19.95 -65.82 -18.41
N LYS A 3 -19.46 -65.23 -19.50
CA LYS A 3 -18.31 -64.36 -19.59
C LYS A 3 -18.75 -62.95 -19.16
N ASN A 4 -18.14 -62.44 -18.07
CA ASN A 4 -18.30 -61.04 -17.70
C ASN A 4 -17.26 -60.22 -18.44
N CYS A 5 -17.74 -59.26 -19.22
CA CYS A 5 -16.94 -58.25 -19.90
C CYS A 5 -16.78 -57.05 -18.98
N LEU A 6 -15.53 -56.74 -18.57
CA LEU A 6 -15.19 -55.61 -17.75
C LEU A 6 -14.91 -54.41 -18.68
N ILE A 7 -15.79 -53.43 -18.69
CA ILE A 7 -15.59 -52.17 -19.41
C ILE A 7 -14.77 -51.23 -18.52
N VAL A 8 -13.55 -50.98 -18.92
CA VAL A 8 -12.70 -49.94 -18.30
C VAL A 8 -13.06 -48.58 -18.93
N MET A 9 -13.75 -47.74 -18.17
CA MET A 9 -13.92 -46.31 -18.54
C MET A 9 -12.63 -45.57 -18.23
N ILE A 10 -11.93 -45.14 -19.25
CA ILE A 10 -10.84 -44.20 -19.16
C ILE A 10 -11.46 -42.79 -19.10
N GLY A 11 -11.48 -42.21 -17.90
CA GLY A 11 -11.87 -40.83 -17.73
C GLY A 11 -10.75 -39.88 -18.22
N LEU A 12 -11.02 -39.20 -19.31
CA LEU A 12 -10.19 -38.06 -19.75
C LEU A 12 -10.35 -36.92 -18.75
N VAL A 13 -9.34 -36.72 -17.92
CA VAL A 13 -9.19 -35.48 -17.13
C VAL A 13 -8.69 -34.41 -18.09
N SER A 14 -9.61 -33.59 -18.58
CA SER A 14 -9.24 -32.37 -19.30
C SER A 14 -8.67 -31.38 -18.29
N LEU A 15 -7.33 -31.23 -18.29
CA LEU A 15 -6.66 -30.07 -17.66
C LEU A 15 -7.10 -28.82 -18.41
N SER A 16 -8.02 -28.07 -17.85
CA SER A 16 -8.25 -26.69 -18.25
C SER A 16 -7.08 -25.86 -17.75
N LEU A 17 -6.10 -25.63 -18.62
CA LEU A 17 -5.15 -24.55 -18.50
C LEU A 17 -5.94 -23.23 -18.56
N ALA A 18 -6.30 -22.67 -17.39
CA ALA A 18 -6.82 -21.33 -17.32
C ALA A 18 -5.70 -20.39 -17.78
N THR A 19 -5.83 -19.90 -19.01
CA THR A 19 -4.94 -18.93 -19.60
C THR A 19 -5.10 -17.61 -18.87
N TRP A 20 -4.13 -17.26 -18.06
CA TRP A 20 -3.93 -15.91 -17.50
C TRP A 20 -3.46 -14.90 -18.56
N SER A 21 -4.07 -14.95 -19.72
CA SER A 21 -3.68 -14.17 -20.88
C SER A 21 -4.77 -13.20 -21.25
N ALA A 22 -4.92 -12.14 -20.50
CA ALA A 22 -5.47 -10.89 -21.02
C ALA A 22 -5.51 -9.82 -19.94
N LEU A 23 -4.36 -9.25 -19.57
CA LEU A 23 -4.36 -7.86 -19.11
C LEU A 23 -2.89 -7.37 -19.09
N ALA A 24 -2.69 -6.27 -19.80
CA ALA A 24 -1.45 -5.52 -19.95
C ALA A 24 -0.46 -6.04 -21.00
N GLN A 25 -0.86 -6.10 -22.27
CA GLN A 25 0.10 -5.83 -23.34
C GLN A 25 0.40 -4.32 -23.33
N VAL A 26 1.55 -3.96 -22.78
CA VAL A 26 2.10 -2.61 -22.89
C VAL A 26 2.49 -2.40 -24.36
N PRO A 27 2.01 -1.37 -25.08
CA PRO A 27 2.53 -1.07 -26.40
C PRO A 27 4.01 -0.73 -26.30
N ALA A 28 4.85 -1.50 -26.97
CA ALA A 28 6.29 -1.23 -27.09
C ALA A 28 6.51 -0.09 -28.09
N THR A 29 6.40 1.15 -27.61
CA THR A 29 6.94 2.32 -28.32
C THR A 29 7.31 3.40 -27.31
N GLN A 30 8.52 3.29 -26.78
CA GLN A 30 9.25 4.46 -26.30
C GLN A 30 10.53 4.61 -27.11
N PRO A 31 10.90 5.83 -27.52
CA PRO A 31 12.15 6.04 -28.23
C PRO A 31 13.34 5.77 -27.30
N ALA A 32 14.27 4.96 -27.77
CA ALA A 32 15.53 4.68 -27.10
C ALA A 32 16.31 5.98 -26.88
N ALA A 33 16.58 6.32 -25.62
CA ALA A 33 17.55 7.35 -25.28
C ALA A 33 18.94 6.84 -25.67
N GLN A 34 19.54 7.41 -26.70
CA GLN A 34 20.90 7.14 -27.14
C GLN A 34 21.88 7.55 -26.04
N GLY A 35 22.57 6.57 -25.47
CA GLY A 35 23.66 6.76 -24.54
C GLY A 35 24.88 7.40 -25.19
N ALA A 36 25.16 8.65 -24.84
CA ALA A 36 26.45 9.28 -25.10
C ALA A 36 27.41 8.94 -23.93
N ARG A 37 28.36 8.00 -24.15
CA ARG A 37 29.51 7.84 -23.29
C ARG A 37 30.39 9.08 -23.42
N ARG A 38 30.59 9.82 -22.35
CA ARG A 38 31.72 10.75 -22.18
C ARG A 38 32.40 10.55 -20.83
N GLY A 39 33.69 10.37 -20.94
CA GLY A 39 34.65 10.07 -19.88
C GLY A 39 34.72 11.15 -18.80
N GLY A 40 35.23 10.73 -17.64
CA GLY A 40 35.27 11.42 -16.39
C GLY A 40 36.05 12.73 -16.39
N ARG A 41 35.56 13.63 -15.52
CA ARG A 41 36.34 14.58 -14.76
C ARG A 41 35.57 14.89 -13.49
N GLY A 42 36.22 14.75 -12.33
CA GLY A 42 35.66 15.10 -11.05
C GLY A 42 35.26 16.59 -11.03
N GLY A 43 33.96 16.82 -10.96
CA GLY A 43 33.35 18.13 -10.75
C GLY A 43 32.67 18.12 -9.40
N ALA A 44 32.94 19.13 -8.57
CA ALA A 44 32.30 19.36 -7.30
C ALA A 44 30.75 19.27 -7.45
N ARG A 45 30.10 18.47 -6.62
CA ARG A 45 28.64 18.44 -6.54
C ARG A 45 28.21 19.86 -6.10
N GLY A 46 27.54 20.56 -6.98
CA GLY A 46 26.80 21.77 -6.62
C GLY A 46 25.77 21.44 -5.51
N PRO A 47 25.31 22.45 -4.76
CA PRO A 47 24.32 22.23 -3.72
C PRO A 47 23.11 21.49 -4.32
N ALA A 48 22.75 20.36 -3.71
CA ALA A 48 21.57 19.60 -4.10
C ALA A 48 20.36 20.54 -4.03
N THR A 49 19.62 20.65 -5.12
CA THR A 49 18.33 21.34 -5.12
C THR A 49 17.49 20.74 -4.00
N PRO A 50 17.02 21.54 -3.00
CA PRO A 50 16.20 20.99 -1.95
C PRO A 50 14.97 20.35 -2.60
N ALA A 51 14.67 19.10 -2.20
CA ALA A 51 13.43 18.45 -2.58
C ALA A 51 12.27 19.41 -2.26
N PRO A 52 11.23 19.51 -3.14
CA PRO A 52 10.11 20.39 -2.87
C PRO A 52 9.60 20.11 -1.47
N GLN A 53 9.70 21.09 -0.58
CA GLN A 53 9.13 21.00 0.75
C GLN A 53 7.63 20.93 0.54
N VAL A 54 7.04 19.75 0.77
CA VAL A 54 5.59 19.65 0.91
C VAL A 54 5.25 20.51 2.13
N MET A 55 4.75 21.71 1.86
CA MET A 55 4.37 22.64 2.91
C MET A 55 3.36 21.94 3.81
N ALA A 56 3.69 21.85 5.10
CA ALA A 56 2.67 21.61 6.12
C ALA A 56 1.53 22.61 5.90
N PRO A 57 0.28 22.26 6.19
CA PRO A 57 -0.81 23.23 6.17
C PRO A 57 -0.34 24.46 6.94
N ARG A 58 -0.45 25.64 6.36
CA ARG A 58 -0.12 26.89 7.07
C ARG A 58 -0.93 26.90 8.35
N ASP A 59 -0.27 27.10 9.47
CA ASP A 59 -0.91 27.16 10.78
C ASP A 59 -2.20 27.99 10.67
N GLY A 60 -3.33 27.38 11.07
CA GLY A 60 -4.62 28.03 11.11
C GLY A 60 -5.57 27.78 9.92
N GLN A 61 -5.17 27.07 8.87
CA GLN A 61 -6.11 26.67 7.83
C GLN A 61 -6.62 25.24 8.09
N PRO A 62 -7.95 25.03 8.09
CA PRO A 62 -8.49 23.70 8.26
C PRO A 62 -8.04 22.82 7.08
N TYR A 63 -7.32 21.75 7.39
CA TYR A 63 -6.99 20.72 6.41
C TYR A 63 -8.26 19.90 6.12
N THR A 64 -8.72 19.93 4.89
CA THR A 64 -9.80 19.03 4.44
C THR A 64 -9.13 17.79 3.84
N PRO A 65 -9.40 16.59 4.39
CA PRO A 65 -8.88 15.37 3.79
C PRO A 65 -9.36 15.28 2.34
N LYS A 66 -8.46 15.00 1.41
CA LYS A 66 -8.80 14.91 0.00
C LYS A 66 -9.81 13.78 -0.19
N GLY A 67 -10.99 14.08 -0.71
CA GLY A 67 -12.02 13.14 -1.09
C GLY A 67 -13.22 12.99 -0.16
N PHE A 68 -13.19 13.48 1.09
CA PHE A 68 -14.38 13.41 1.97
C PHE A 68 -15.50 14.38 1.56
N GLU A 69 -15.19 15.41 0.84
CA GLU A 69 -16.14 16.43 0.36
C GLU A 69 -17.20 15.91 -0.62
N SER A 70 -16.93 14.75 -1.23
CA SER A 70 -17.78 14.19 -2.30
C SER A 70 -18.42 12.84 -1.94
N VAL A 71 -18.38 12.43 -0.66
CA VAL A 71 -18.94 11.14 -0.25
C VAL A 71 -20.47 11.16 -0.22
N ASN A 72 -21.08 10.08 -0.70
CA ASN A 72 -22.50 9.82 -0.47
C ASN A 72 -22.68 9.30 0.98
N PRO A 73 -23.36 10.03 1.89
CA PRO A 73 -23.49 9.63 3.29
C PRO A 73 -24.27 8.33 3.50
N MET A 74 -25.06 7.91 2.52
CA MET A 74 -25.85 6.67 2.58
C MET A 74 -25.06 5.41 2.28
N LEU A 75 -23.83 5.55 1.73
CA LEU A 75 -22.97 4.43 1.38
C LEU A 75 -21.87 4.25 2.44
N PRO A 76 -21.36 3.01 2.63
CA PRO A 76 -20.14 2.79 3.37
C PRO A 76 -18.96 3.43 2.62
N THR A 77 -17.94 3.84 3.38
CA THR A 77 -16.72 4.44 2.83
C THR A 77 -15.52 3.54 3.08
N VAL A 78 -14.73 3.30 2.04
CA VAL A 78 -13.40 2.71 2.14
C VAL A 78 -12.37 3.83 2.20
N VAL A 79 -11.67 3.95 3.31
CA VAL A 79 -10.63 4.96 3.53
C VAL A 79 -9.26 4.30 3.45
N ILE A 80 -8.33 4.87 2.68
CA ILE A 80 -6.94 4.44 2.59
C ILE A 80 -6.07 5.45 3.32
N ALA A 81 -5.64 5.13 4.55
CA ALA A 81 -4.73 5.97 5.33
C ALA A 81 -3.29 5.47 5.19
N GLY A 82 -2.45 6.20 4.46
CA GLY A 82 -1.11 5.76 4.13
C GLY A 82 -0.14 6.88 3.74
N ASP A 83 1.00 6.48 3.24
CA ASP A 83 2.09 7.36 2.81
C ASP A 83 2.12 7.58 1.27
N SER A 84 3.31 7.92 0.73
CA SER A 84 3.51 8.16 -0.71
C SER A 84 3.18 6.96 -1.59
N THR A 85 3.33 5.74 -1.07
CA THR A 85 3.08 4.51 -1.85
C THR A 85 1.60 4.23 -2.05
N ALA A 86 0.73 4.84 -1.21
CA ALA A 86 -0.74 4.74 -1.31
C ALA A 86 -1.40 6.02 -1.83
N GLN A 87 -0.71 7.17 -1.82
CA GLN A 87 -1.29 8.48 -2.18
C GLN A 87 -1.88 8.52 -3.60
N THR A 88 -2.83 9.41 -3.83
CA THR A 88 -3.40 9.60 -5.17
C THR A 88 -2.36 10.13 -6.17
N GLY A 89 -1.58 11.17 -5.80
CA GLY A 89 -0.53 11.72 -6.63
C GLY A 89 -1.00 12.17 -8.04
N ASP A 90 -0.41 13.24 -8.54
CA ASP A 90 -0.71 13.73 -9.90
C ASP A 90 0.45 13.45 -10.87
N ASP A 91 1.55 12.92 -10.35
CA ASP A 91 2.78 12.62 -11.09
C ASP A 91 2.76 11.16 -11.58
N ALA A 92 2.98 10.97 -12.87
CA ALA A 92 3.05 9.64 -13.48
C ALA A 92 4.22 8.78 -12.94
N TRP A 93 5.22 9.40 -12.31
CA TRP A 93 6.42 8.76 -11.79
C TRP A 93 6.34 8.39 -10.30
N HIS A 94 5.41 9.02 -9.56
CA HIS A 94 5.19 8.81 -8.12
C HIS A 94 3.70 8.60 -7.84
N ARG A 95 3.12 7.57 -8.44
CA ARG A 95 1.72 7.26 -8.25
C ARG A 95 1.54 6.14 -7.24
N GLY A 96 0.79 6.41 -6.19
CA GLY A 96 0.44 5.37 -5.21
C GLY A 96 -0.73 4.50 -5.67
N TRP A 97 -0.80 3.30 -5.14
CA TRP A 97 -1.80 2.29 -5.51
C TRP A 97 -3.25 2.69 -5.18
N GLY A 98 -3.44 3.58 -4.22
CA GLY A 98 -4.78 4.08 -3.88
C GLY A 98 -5.42 4.94 -4.97
N ALA A 99 -4.63 5.45 -5.92
CA ALA A 99 -5.13 6.28 -7.03
C ALA A 99 -6.00 5.48 -8.02
N PRO A 100 -5.53 4.35 -8.60
CA PRO A 100 -6.31 3.56 -9.54
C PRO A 100 -7.35 2.65 -8.87
N LEU A 101 -7.41 2.60 -7.54
CA LEU A 101 -8.29 1.67 -6.82
C LEU A 101 -9.77 1.87 -7.17
N ILE A 102 -10.18 3.11 -7.46
CA ILE A 102 -11.56 3.45 -7.85
C ILE A 102 -12.03 2.69 -9.10
N ASP A 103 -11.09 2.32 -9.99
CA ASP A 103 -11.39 1.61 -11.24
C ASP A 103 -11.88 0.16 -11.01
N TYR A 104 -11.81 -0.35 -9.80
CA TYR A 104 -12.15 -1.73 -9.42
C TYR A 104 -13.44 -1.83 -8.60
N PHE A 105 -14.03 -0.70 -8.19
CA PHE A 105 -15.21 -0.66 -7.36
C PHE A 105 -16.42 -0.08 -8.09
N ASP A 106 -17.60 -0.55 -7.70
CA ASP A 106 -18.89 0.05 -8.08
C ASP A 106 -19.17 1.21 -7.13
N THR A 107 -18.96 2.45 -7.60
CA THR A 107 -19.16 3.67 -6.83
C THR A 107 -20.61 3.97 -6.48
N SER A 108 -21.57 3.19 -7.01
CA SER A 108 -22.96 3.24 -6.56
C SER A 108 -23.19 2.46 -5.26
N LYS A 109 -22.22 1.64 -4.82
CA LYS A 109 -22.31 0.80 -3.62
C LYS A 109 -21.36 1.22 -2.50
N VAL A 110 -20.28 1.92 -2.83
CA VAL A 110 -19.24 2.30 -1.87
C VAL A 110 -18.57 3.60 -2.25
N ASN A 111 -18.21 4.41 -1.26
CA ASN A 111 -17.31 5.53 -1.45
C ASN A 111 -15.86 5.06 -1.30
N LEU A 112 -14.95 5.69 -2.06
CA LEU A 112 -13.51 5.50 -1.93
C LEU A 112 -12.86 6.83 -1.59
N VAL A 113 -12.16 6.90 -0.46
CA VAL A 113 -11.48 8.10 0.02
C VAL A 113 -10.02 7.79 0.31
N ASN A 114 -9.12 8.56 -0.26
CA ASN A 114 -7.69 8.36 -0.11
C ASN A 114 -6.99 9.60 0.46
N PRO A 115 -6.95 9.78 1.79
CA PRO A 115 -6.24 10.86 2.45
C PRO A 115 -4.73 10.63 2.57
N SER A 116 -4.18 9.56 1.97
CA SER A 116 -2.74 9.26 2.00
C SER A 116 -1.90 10.40 1.46
N ILE A 117 -0.77 10.67 2.10
CA ILE A 117 0.13 11.76 1.73
C ILE A 117 1.58 11.31 1.80
N GLY A 118 2.34 11.67 0.77
CA GLY A 118 3.75 11.37 0.65
C GLY A 118 4.60 11.85 1.82
N GLY A 119 5.53 10.99 2.25
CA GLY A 119 6.48 11.30 3.31
C GLY A 119 5.89 11.27 4.73
N ARG A 120 4.67 10.79 4.94
CA ARG A 120 4.09 10.69 6.29
C ARG A 120 4.31 9.31 6.89
N SER A 121 4.54 9.33 8.19
CA SER A 121 4.56 8.20 9.11
C SER A 121 3.34 8.28 10.02
N PHE A 122 3.13 7.30 10.87
CA PHE A 122 2.13 7.38 11.95
C PHE A 122 2.29 8.65 12.78
N ARG A 123 3.53 8.93 13.25
CA ARG A 123 3.86 10.13 14.04
C ARG A 123 3.47 11.41 13.32
N SER A 124 4.01 11.62 12.12
CA SER A 124 3.81 12.88 11.41
C SER A 124 2.37 13.08 10.95
N PHE A 125 1.68 12.04 10.52
CA PHE A 125 0.29 12.08 10.12
C PHE A 125 -0.63 12.44 11.32
N THR A 126 -0.34 11.87 12.51
CA THR A 126 -1.05 12.19 13.75
C THR A 126 -0.77 13.62 14.18
N ARG A 127 0.50 14.01 14.28
CA ARG A 127 0.92 15.35 14.71
C ARG A 127 0.35 16.48 13.85
N GLU A 128 0.22 16.24 12.54
CA GLU A 128 -0.32 17.22 11.60
C GLU A 128 -1.86 17.34 11.65
N GLY A 129 -2.53 16.64 12.59
CA GLY A 129 -4.01 16.63 12.71
C GLY A 129 -4.71 15.91 11.54
N ARG A 130 -3.97 15.20 10.70
CA ARG A 130 -4.54 14.50 9.53
C ARG A 130 -5.34 13.28 9.95
N TRP A 131 -4.86 12.59 10.98
CA TRP A 131 -5.59 11.45 11.53
C TRP A 131 -6.90 11.88 12.16
N ASP A 132 -6.89 12.97 12.91
CA ASP A 132 -8.11 13.50 13.54
C ASP A 132 -9.18 13.82 12.49
N ARG A 133 -8.76 14.39 11.33
CA ARG A 133 -9.67 14.63 10.20
C ARG A 133 -10.25 13.34 9.61
N VAL A 134 -9.47 12.26 9.52
CA VAL A 134 -10.01 10.96 9.11
C VAL A 134 -11.09 10.52 10.10
N ILE A 135 -10.79 10.57 11.38
CA ILE A 135 -11.72 10.14 12.45
C ILE A 135 -12.98 11.01 12.51
N GLU A 136 -12.89 12.31 12.27
CA GLU A 136 -14.04 13.22 12.19
C GLU A 136 -15.03 12.83 11.07
N ASN A 137 -14.54 12.24 9.98
CA ASN A 137 -15.31 12.02 8.75
C ASN A 137 -15.75 10.55 8.52
N ILE A 138 -15.37 9.62 9.37
CA ILE A 138 -15.82 8.23 9.28
C ILE A 138 -17.02 7.97 10.22
N LYS A 139 -17.81 6.94 9.86
CA LYS A 139 -19.04 6.55 10.55
C LYS A 139 -19.13 5.03 10.68
N PRO A 140 -20.09 4.52 11.46
CA PRO A 140 -20.36 3.08 11.55
C PRO A 140 -20.57 2.44 10.17
N GLY A 141 -19.93 1.29 9.95
CA GLY A 141 -19.97 0.55 8.68
C GLY A 141 -18.89 0.94 7.67
N ASP A 142 -18.11 2.00 7.92
CA ASP A 142 -16.96 2.34 7.09
C ASP A 142 -15.77 1.39 7.34
N TRP A 143 -14.84 1.37 6.38
CA TRP A 143 -13.62 0.58 6.43
C TRP A 143 -12.40 1.48 6.35
N VAL A 144 -11.43 1.29 7.24
CA VAL A 144 -10.19 2.06 7.23
C VAL A 144 -9.00 1.13 7.08
N PHE A 145 -8.36 1.19 5.91
CA PHE A 145 -7.13 0.48 5.61
C PHE A 145 -5.93 1.34 5.98
N ILE A 146 -5.11 0.85 6.89
CA ILE A 146 -3.99 1.58 7.49
C ILE A 146 -2.69 1.00 6.96
N GLN A 147 -1.97 1.77 6.12
CA GLN A 147 -0.69 1.37 5.53
C GLN A 147 0.38 2.43 5.79
N MET A 148 1.07 2.33 6.92
CA MET A 148 2.23 3.15 7.28
C MET A 148 3.48 2.28 7.38
N GLY A 149 4.67 2.90 7.42
CA GLY A 149 5.90 2.18 7.69
C GLY A 149 7.12 2.59 6.88
N HIS A 150 6.99 3.14 5.66
CA HIS A 150 8.16 3.53 4.86
C HIS A 150 8.87 4.76 5.42
N ASN A 151 8.19 5.57 6.23
CA ASN A 151 8.74 6.78 6.84
C ASN A 151 8.88 6.70 8.35
N ASP A 152 8.48 5.60 8.98
CA ASP A 152 8.37 5.44 10.43
C ASP A 152 9.70 5.04 11.08
N GLY A 153 10.65 4.53 10.29
CA GLY A 153 11.98 4.17 10.76
C GLY A 153 12.97 5.32 10.75
N GLY A 154 14.05 5.17 11.53
CA GLY A 154 15.18 6.10 11.56
C GLY A 154 15.42 6.73 12.93
N ASP A 155 16.15 7.84 12.95
CA ASP A 155 16.41 8.64 14.15
C ASP A 155 15.20 9.53 14.48
N VAL A 156 14.64 9.38 15.67
CA VAL A 156 13.51 10.19 16.16
C VAL A 156 13.84 11.68 16.24
N ASN A 157 15.14 12.03 16.37
CA ASN A 157 15.62 13.40 16.38
C ASN A 157 15.86 13.97 14.97
N ASN A 158 15.63 13.18 13.92
CA ASN A 158 15.79 13.70 12.57
C ASN A 158 14.86 14.90 12.35
N PRO A 159 15.38 16.03 11.82
CA PRO A 159 14.59 17.25 11.62
C PRO A 159 13.32 17.07 10.78
N ASN A 160 13.25 16.03 9.95
CA ASN A 160 12.03 15.72 9.19
C ASN A 160 10.85 15.31 10.06
N GLY A 161 11.09 14.91 11.33
CA GLY A 161 10.07 14.59 12.33
C GLY A 161 9.17 13.41 11.94
N ARG A 162 9.70 12.40 11.25
CA ARG A 162 8.93 11.26 10.76
C ARG A 162 9.09 10.00 11.62
N ALA A 163 10.34 9.68 12.02
CA ALA A 163 10.62 8.43 12.71
C ALA A 163 9.86 8.31 14.03
N ASP A 164 9.27 7.15 14.25
CA ASP A 164 8.69 6.72 15.52
C ASP A 164 9.77 6.13 16.43
N VAL A 165 9.50 5.97 17.72
CA VAL A 165 10.30 5.11 18.57
C VAL A 165 10.17 3.67 18.08
N PRO A 166 11.27 2.92 17.85
CA PRO A 166 11.17 1.55 17.40
C PRO A 166 10.49 0.65 18.42
N GLY A 167 9.57 -0.21 17.96
CA GLY A 167 8.98 -1.25 18.81
C GLY A 167 7.47 -1.20 18.93
N LEU A 168 6.95 -2.05 19.83
CA LEU A 168 5.52 -2.29 20.03
C LEU A 168 5.02 -1.81 21.40
N GLY A 169 5.92 -1.43 22.31
CA GLY A 169 5.61 -1.07 23.69
C GLY A 169 5.04 0.34 23.85
N GLU A 170 5.16 0.84 25.09
CA GLU A 170 4.68 2.17 25.49
C GLU A 170 5.83 3.18 25.65
N GLU A 171 7.05 2.81 25.22
CA GLU A 171 8.23 3.64 25.31
C GLU A 171 8.02 4.94 24.54
N THR A 172 8.62 6.00 25.07
CA THR A 172 8.56 7.34 24.49
C THR A 172 9.92 7.98 24.41
N ALA A 173 10.06 8.97 23.53
CA ALA A 173 11.20 9.86 23.46
C ALA A 173 10.73 11.32 23.43
N GLU A 174 11.31 12.19 24.27
CA GLU A 174 11.11 13.62 24.13
C GLU A 174 12.09 14.16 23.08
N VAL A 175 11.57 14.84 22.06
CA VAL A 175 12.37 15.48 21.02
C VAL A 175 12.07 16.98 21.00
N THR A 176 13.08 17.78 20.67
CA THR A 176 12.90 19.22 20.40
C THR A 176 12.90 19.42 18.89
N ARG A 177 11.79 19.93 18.36
CA ARG A 177 11.62 20.21 16.95
C ARG A 177 12.41 21.45 16.51
N GLN A 178 12.54 21.65 15.20
CA GLN A 178 13.25 22.82 14.64
C GLN A 178 12.64 24.16 15.05
N ASP A 179 11.34 24.20 15.30
CA ASP A 179 10.61 25.38 15.78
C ASP A 179 10.75 25.61 17.30
N GLY A 180 11.55 24.78 18.00
CA GLY A 180 11.76 24.82 19.42
C GLY A 180 10.67 24.14 20.26
N THR A 181 9.60 23.65 19.66
CA THR A 181 8.55 22.94 20.38
C THR A 181 9.01 21.55 20.83
N LYS A 182 8.54 21.11 22.00
CA LYS A 182 8.77 19.75 22.50
C LYS A 182 7.66 18.81 22.04
N GLU A 183 8.06 17.62 21.65
CA GLU A 183 7.15 16.55 21.21
C GLU A 183 7.50 15.26 21.95
N ILE A 184 6.49 14.57 22.48
CA ILE A 184 6.62 13.21 22.97
C ILE A 184 6.33 12.27 21.82
N VAL A 185 7.33 11.51 21.41
CA VAL A 185 7.25 10.53 20.33
C VAL A 185 7.03 9.16 20.93
N HIS A 186 6.04 8.45 20.43
CA HIS A 186 5.68 7.10 20.86
C HIS A 186 6.25 6.04 19.91
N THR A 187 6.08 4.77 20.29
CA THR A 187 6.45 3.64 19.43
C THR A 187 5.52 3.51 18.23
N PHE A 188 6.02 2.85 17.18
CA PHE A 188 5.20 2.43 16.04
C PHE A 188 3.93 1.70 16.50
N GLY A 189 4.08 0.73 17.44
CA GLY A 189 2.94 -0.04 17.94
C GLY A 189 1.93 0.79 18.72
N TRP A 190 2.38 1.78 19.49
CA TRP A 190 1.49 2.70 20.18
C TRP A 190 0.60 3.47 19.19
N TYR A 191 1.21 4.07 18.16
CA TYR A 191 0.44 4.79 17.14
C TYR A 191 -0.52 3.87 16.40
N ALA A 192 -0.06 2.69 16.00
CA ALA A 192 -0.89 1.73 15.27
C ALA A 192 -2.10 1.28 16.12
N ARG A 193 -1.90 0.96 17.42
CA ARG A 193 -2.99 0.64 18.35
C ARG A 193 -3.95 1.81 18.54
N LYS A 194 -3.42 3.03 18.71
CA LYS A 194 -4.24 4.23 18.80
C LYS A 194 -5.17 4.36 17.60
N TRP A 195 -4.62 4.26 16.38
CA TRP A 195 -5.41 4.38 15.16
C TRP A 195 -6.48 3.30 15.03
N VAL A 196 -6.14 2.05 15.36
CA VAL A 196 -7.10 0.94 15.39
C VAL A 196 -8.24 1.22 16.36
N ASN A 197 -7.93 1.68 17.56
CA ASN A 197 -8.93 1.92 18.62
C ASN A 197 -9.81 3.15 18.30
N ASP A 198 -9.23 4.20 17.70
CA ASP A 198 -10.00 5.36 17.24
C ASP A 198 -11.04 4.96 16.18
N VAL A 199 -10.64 4.09 15.20
CA VAL A 199 -11.57 3.59 14.18
C VAL A 199 -12.67 2.73 14.78
N LYS A 200 -12.31 1.81 15.70
CA LYS A 200 -13.30 0.98 16.43
C LYS A 200 -14.30 1.83 17.21
N ALA A 201 -13.82 2.88 17.86
CA ALA A 201 -14.68 3.80 18.62
C ALA A 201 -15.72 4.52 17.75
N LYS A 202 -15.46 4.66 16.45
CA LYS A 202 -16.43 5.19 15.47
C LYS A 202 -17.41 4.13 14.93
N GLY A 203 -17.29 2.87 15.35
CA GLY A 203 -18.06 1.76 14.79
C GLY A 203 -17.63 1.38 13.36
N ALA A 204 -16.49 1.87 12.91
CA ALA A 204 -15.87 1.50 11.64
C ALA A 204 -14.93 0.30 11.80
N THR A 205 -14.56 -0.32 10.69
CA THR A 205 -13.73 -1.51 10.67
C THR A 205 -12.28 -1.17 10.28
N PRO A 206 -11.30 -1.28 11.21
CA PRO A 206 -9.89 -1.10 10.88
C PRO A 206 -9.30 -2.37 10.25
N VAL A 207 -8.45 -2.18 9.23
CA VAL A 207 -7.62 -3.23 8.64
C VAL A 207 -6.19 -2.72 8.60
N ILE A 208 -5.28 -3.37 9.31
CA ILE A 208 -3.84 -3.06 9.20
C ILE A 208 -3.30 -3.73 7.94
N MET A 209 -2.50 -2.99 7.19
CA MET A 209 -1.82 -3.49 6.00
C MET A 209 -0.30 -3.50 6.22
N SER A 210 0.37 -4.49 5.64
CA SER A 210 1.81 -4.38 5.46
C SER A 210 2.16 -3.39 4.34
N GLN A 211 3.42 -2.91 4.36
CA GLN A 211 3.94 -1.95 3.39
C GLN A 211 3.93 -2.52 1.96
N THR A 212 3.98 -1.63 0.95
CA THR A 212 4.41 -2.01 -0.40
C THR A 212 5.89 -2.43 -0.41
N VAL A 213 6.36 -2.91 -1.52
CA VAL A 213 7.69 -3.52 -1.66
C VAL A 213 8.65 -2.62 -2.44
N TYR A 214 9.95 -2.81 -2.21
CA TYR A 214 11.00 -2.20 -3.02
C TYR A 214 11.27 -3.07 -4.26
N ASN A 215 11.59 -2.46 -5.38
CA ASN A 215 12.09 -3.16 -6.57
C ASN A 215 13.50 -3.73 -6.32
N ARG A 216 13.55 -4.92 -5.73
CA ARG A 216 14.79 -5.62 -5.36
C ARG A 216 14.76 -7.06 -5.84
N TRP A 217 15.84 -7.49 -6.47
CA TRP A 217 16.00 -8.82 -7.03
C TRP A 217 17.28 -9.47 -6.54
N GLN A 218 17.25 -10.77 -6.36
CA GLN A 218 18.42 -11.56 -6.03
C GLN A 218 19.26 -11.80 -7.30
N PRO A 219 20.55 -12.17 -7.16
CA PRO A 219 21.39 -12.49 -8.31
C PRO A 219 20.88 -13.65 -9.18
N ASP A 220 20.09 -14.56 -8.60
CA ASP A 220 19.46 -15.69 -9.29
C ASP A 220 18.16 -15.30 -10.03
N GLY A 221 17.78 -14.03 -10.02
CA GLY A 221 16.58 -13.51 -10.67
C GLY A 221 15.30 -13.66 -9.84
N SER A 222 15.36 -14.19 -8.63
CA SER A 222 14.20 -14.24 -7.73
C SER A 222 13.93 -12.86 -7.08
N TYR A 223 12.67 -12.61 -6.75
CA TYR A 223 12.30 -11.37 -6.07
C TYR A 223 12.78 -11.38 -4.61
N ALA A 224 13.49 -10.34 -4.22
CA ALA A 224 14.01 -10.21 -2.86
C ALA A 224 12.88 -9.84 -1.87
N ARG A 225 12.24 -10.86 -1.31
CA ARG A 225 11.24 -10.67 -0.24
C ARG A 225 11.92 -10.06 0.98
N ASN A 226 11.32 -9.08 1.55
CA ASN A 226 11.82 -8.42 2.74
C ASN A 226 10.68 -8.20 3.74
N GLU A 227 10.80 -8.84 4.89
CA GLU A 227 9.89 -8.66 6.04
C GLU A 227 10.64 -7.86 7.13
N PRO A 228 10.79 -6.51 6.98
CA PRO A 228 11.48 -5.70 7.96
C PRO A 228 10.72 -5.68 9.29
N ASN A 229 11.34 -5.12 10.33
CA ASN A 229 10.69 -5.01 11.64
C ASN A 229 9.34 -4.32 11.57
N ILE A 230 9.19 -3.30 10.74
CA ILE A 230 7.90 -2.60 10.53
C ILE A 230 6.81 -3.56 10.05
N TYR A 231 7.11 -4.45 9.09
CA TYR A 231 6.17 -5.50 8.67
C TYR A 231 5.74 -6.38 9.86
N LYS A 232 6.72 -6.84 10.65
CA LYS A 232 6.47 -7.68 11.83
C LYS A 232 5.63 -6.94 12.88
N TRP A 233 5.91 -5.66 13.09
CA TRP A 233 5.17 -4.83 14.04
C TRP A 233 3.73 -4.57 13.58
N ALA A 234 3.52 -4.28 12.30
CA ALA A 234 2.18 -4.13 11.74
C ALA A 234 1.35 -5.41 11.93
N LYS A 235 1.93 -6.58 11.61
CA LYS A 235 1.29 -7.87 11.79
C LYS A 235 0.99 -8.17 13.26
N ALA A 236 1.97 -8.01 14.15
CA ALA A 236 1.81 -8.24 15.58
C ALA A 236 0.78 -7.30 16.22
N THR A 237 0.70 -6.04 15.76
CA THR A 237 -0.34 -5.11 16.21
C THR A 237 -1.72 -5.58 15.74
N ALA A 238 -1.88 -6.03 14.50
CA ALA A 238 -3.17 -6.57 14.04
C ALA A 238 -3.61 -7.78 14.86
N GLU A 239 -2.67 -8.68 15.18
CA GLU A 239 -2.92 -9.87 16.01
C GLU A 239 -3.32 -9.48 17.45
N SER A 240 -2.58 -8.58 18.09
CA SER A 240 -2.86 -8.13 19.48
C SER A 240 -4.18 -7.38 19.60
N GLU A 241 -4.49 -6.55 18.61
CA GLU A 241 -5.73 -5.78 18.56
C GLU A 241 -6.91 -6.58 18.01
N LYS A 242 -6.70 -7.83 17.57
CA LYS A 242 -7.70 -8.72 16.99
C LYS A 242 -8.43 -8.07 15.81
N VAL A 243 -7.65 -7.46 14.93
CA VAL A 243 -8.14 -6.88 13.66
C VAL A 243 -7.54 -7.61 12.47
N MET A 244 -8.13 -7.41 11.31
CA MET A 244 -7.65 -8.03 10.08
C MET A 244 -6.29 -7.47 9.67
N PHE A 245 -5.44 -8.35 9.17
CA PHE A 245 -4.16 -8.00 8.56
C PHE A 245 -4.19 -8.32 7.07
N LEU A 246 -4.03 -7.31 6.22
CA LEU A 246 -3.89 -7.51 4.78
C LEU A 246 -2.39 -7.51 4.43
N ASP A 247 -1.88 -8.67 4.05
CA ASP A 247 -0.45 -8.88 3.77
C ASP A 247 -0.06 -8.38 2.37
N HIS A 248 -0.18 -7.08 2.17
CA HIS A 248 0.07 -6.45 0.88
C HIS A 248 1.51 -6.65 0.39
N THR A 249 2.48 -6.71 1.31
CA THR A 249 3.89 -7.01 1.01
C THR A 249 4.04 -8.36 0.30
N ASN A 250 3.48 -9.44 0.86
CA ASN A 250 3.64 -10.77 0.29
C ASN A 250 2.78 -10.95 -0.96
N ILE A 251 1.59 -10.36 -1.01
CA ILE A 251 0.72 -10.39 -2.20
C ILE A 251 1.43 -9.74 -3.40
N ILE A 252 2.02 -8.55 -3.22
CA ILE A 252 2.77 -7.86 -4.27
C ILE A 252 4.04 -8.65 -4.63
N SER A 253 4.77 -9.17 -3.63
CA SER A 253 5.99 -9.94 -3.86
C SER A 253 5.73 -11.20 -4.68
N ASP A 254 4.63 -11.91 -4.41
CA ASP A 254 4.22 -13.08 -5.20
C ASP A 254 3.89 -12.70 -6.64
N ARG A 255 3.17 -11.59 -6.82
CA ARG A 255 2.85 -11.09 -8.16
C ARG A 255 4.09 -10.69 -8.94
N TYR A 256 5.02 -9.96 -8.32
CA TYR A 256 6.26 -9.56 -8.97
C TYR A 256 7.17 -10.75 -9.27
N SER A 257 7.27 -11.72 -8.36
CA SER A 257 7.99 -12.98 -8.62
C SER A 257 7.44 -13.72 -9.83
N HIS A 258 6.11 -13.75 -9.97
CA HIS A 258 5.45 -14.40 -11.11
C HIS A 258 5.69 -13.66 -12.44
N LEU A 259 5.69 -12.33 -12.42
CA LEU A 259 5.91 -11.49 -13.61
C LEU A 259 7.36 -11.50 -14.08
N GLY A 260 8.32 -11.62 -13.17
CA GLY A 260 9.73 -11.54 -13.45
C GLY A 260 10.28 -10.11 -13.56
N GLN A 261 11.60 -9.99 -13.42
CA GLN A 261 12.31 -8.71 -13.31
C GLN A 261 12.07 -7.76 -14.49
N ASP A 262 12.09 -8.28 -15.71
CA ASP A 262 11.96 -7.44 -16.91
C ASP A 262 10.57 -6.82 -17.04
N ALA A 263 9.52 -7.56 -16.71
CA ALA A 263 8.15 -7.06 -16.71
C ALA A 263 7.89 -6.06 -15.58
N VAL A 264 8.55 -6.19 -14.43
CA VAL A 264 8.41 -5.31 -13.27
C VAL A 264 9.24 -4.03 -13.41
N ARG A 265 10.32 -4.05 -14.19
CA ARG A 265 11.22 -2.89 -14.37
C ARG A 265 10.48 -1.58 -14.68
N PRO A 266 9.51 -1.50 -15.60
CA PRO A 266 8.80 -0.25 -15.90
C PRO A 266 7.82 0.20 -14.80
N TYR A 267 7.61 -0.59 -13.75
CA TYR A 267 6.75 -0.19 -12.62
C TYR A 267 7.43 0.81 -11.69
N PHE A 268 8.73 0.99 -11.83
CA PHE A 268 9.58 1.88 -11.04
C PHE A 268 10.43 2.73 -11.98
N ALA A 269 10.43 4.05 -11.79
CA ALA A 269 11.15 4.94 -12.70
C ALA A 269 12.13 5.87 -11.99
N ALA A 270 11.70 6.50 -10.91
CA ALA A 270 12.51 7.50 -10.21
C ALA A 270 13.41 6.89 -9.14
N ASP A 271 12.91 5.89 -8.43
CA ASP A 271 13.61 5.18 -7.36
C ASP A 271 13.05 3.76 -7.19
N PRO A 272 13.64 2.92 -6.35
CA PRO A 272 13.19 1.53 -6.22
C PRO A 272 11.92 1.34 -5.36
N LEU A 273 11.29 2.39 -4.85
CA LEU A 273 10.12 2.31 -3.98
C LEU A 273 8.84 2.86 -4.63
N HIS A 274 8.94 4.06 -5.21
CA HIS A 274 7.77 4.74 -5.75
C HIS A 274 7.42 4.22 -7.14
N THR A 275 6.16 3.88 -7.31
CA THR A 275 5.68 3.27 -8.55
C THR A 275 5.27 4.31 -9.58
N THR A 276 5.43 3.94 -10.85
CA THR A 276 4.75 4.59 -11.98
C THR A 276 3.26 4.26 -11.94
N THR A 277 2.49 4.85 -12.84
CA THR A 277 1.07 4.49 -13.04
C THR A 277 0.88 2.98 -13.25
N TYR A 278 1.78 2.32 -13.99
CA TYR A 278 1.69 0.87 -14.22
C TYR A 278 1.87 0.05 -12.92
N GLY A 279 2.89 0.39 -12.12
CA GLY A 279 3.11 -0.28 -10.85
C GLY A 279 1.98 0.01 -9.85
N ALA A 280 1.43 1.23 -9.84
CA ALA A 280 0.29 1.59 -9.01
C ALA A 280 -0.95 0.75 -9.35
N ILE A 281 -1.23 0.52 -10.64
CA ILE A 281 -2.33 -0.33 -11.12
C ILE A 281 -2.15 -1.76 -10.59
N VAL A 282 -0.97 -2.35 -10.77
CA VAL A 282 -0.72 -3.72 -10.29
C VAL A 282 -0.86 -3.81 -8.77
N ASN A 283 -0.36 -2.83 -8.01
CA ASN A 283 -0.48 -2.84 -6.56
C ASN A 283 -1.95 -2.66 -6.10
N ALA A 284 -2.78 -1.90 -6.84
CA ALA A 284 -4.21 -1.81 -6.58
C ALA A 284 -4.94 -3.14 -6.87
N GLU A 285 -4.56 -3.84 -7.95
CA GLU A 285 -5.05 -5.20 -8.21
C GLU A 285 -4.70 -6.16 -7.08
N MET A 286 -3.49 -6.03 -6.52
CA MET A 286 -3.05 -6.85 -5.38
C MET A 286 -3.81 -6.52 -4.10
N PHE A 287 -4.24 -5.28 -3.89
CA PHE A 287 -5.18 -4.94 -2.82
C PHE A 287 -6.52 -5.67 -3.02
N VAL A 288 -7.10 -5.60 -4.22
CA VAL A 288 -8.36 -6.31 -4.53
C VAL A 288 -8.20 -7.83 -4.35
N SER A 289 -7.10 -8.40 -4.80
CA SER A 289 -6.75 -9.81 -4.59
C SER A 289 -6.69 -10.16 -3.10
N GLY A 290 -6.14 -9.25 -2.28
CA GLY A 290 -6.04 -9.41 -0.83
C GLY A 290 -7.39 -9.36 -0.11
N ILE A 291 -8.27 -8.41 -0.44
CA ILE A 291 -9.62 -8.35 0.18
C ILE A 291 -10.47 -9.57 -0.19
N LYS A 292 -10.29 -10.14 -1.39
CA LYS A 292 -10.93 -11.40 -1.79
C LYS A 292 -10.35 -12.59 -1.03
N HIS A 293 -9.04 -12.65 -0.81
CA HIS A 293 -8.39 -13.67 0.02
C HIS A 293 -8.90 -13.65 1.47
N LEU A 294 -9.02 -12.46 2.05
CA LEU A 294 -9.57 -12.26 3.39
C LEU A 294 -11.09 -12.43 3.45
N GLN A 295 -11.75 -12.68 2.32
CA GLN A 295 -13.20 -12.83 2.22
C GLN A 295 -13.99 -11.65 2.81
N LEU A 296 -13.51 -10.41 2.61
CA LEU A 296 -14.18 -9.21 3.09
C LEU A 296 -15.45 -8.95 2.27
N LYS A 297 -16.47 -9.79 2.52
CA LYS A 297 -17.66 -9.90 1.69
C LYS A 297 -18.32 -8.55 1.34
N PRO A 298 -18.56 -7.61 2.26
CA PRO A 298 -19.17 -6.33 1.90
C PRO A 298 -18.37 -5.56 0.84
N LEU A 299 -17.04 -5.63 0.88
CA LEU A 299 -16.16 -4.97 -0.09
C LEU A 299 -16.08 -5.75 -1.40
N VAL A 300 -16.05 -7.08 -1.32
CA VAL A 300 -16.05 -7.96 -2.50
C VAL A 300 -17.35 -7.80 -3.29
N ASP A 301 -18.49 -7.65 -2.61
CA ASP A 301 -19.80 -7.42 -3.24
C ASP A 301 -19.92 -6.02 -3.86
N ALA A 302 -19.06 -5.08 -3.44
CA ALA A 302 -18.97 -3.74 -4.00
C ALA A 302 -17.98 -3.61 -5.17
N LEU A 303 -17.28 -4.69 -5.57
CA LEU A 303 -16.43 -4.68 -6.75
C LEU A 303 -17.27 -4.62 -8.03
N ASN A 304 -16.78 -3.84 -9.00
CA ASN A 304 -17.33 -3.86 -10.37
C ASN A 304 -16.79 -5.07 -11.18
N GLU A 305 -17.16 -5.21 -12.45
CA GLU A 305 -16.74 -6.33 -13.31
C GLU A 305 -15.21 -6.48 -13.36
N LYS A 306 -14.46 -5.37 -13.47
CA LYS A 306 -12.99 -5.38 -13.50
C LYS A 306 -12.42 -5.90 -12.16
N GLY A 307 -12.98 -5.46 -11.04
CA GLY A 307 -12.59 -5.96 -9.71
C GLY A 307 -12.99 -7.40 -9.48
N GLN A 308 -14.16 -7.81 -9.97
CA GLN A 308 -14.60 -9.19 -9.87
C GLN A 308 -13.72 -10.16 -10.68
N ALA A 309 -13.12 -9.72 -11.77
CA ALA A 309 -12.20 -10.51 -12.59
C ALA A 309 -10.84 -10.79 -11.91
N ILE A 310 -10.46 -10.02 -10.88
CA ILE A 310 -9.22 -10.25 -10.11
C ILE A 310 -9.38 -11.51 -9.27
N GLU A 311 -8.43 -12.44 -9.37
CA GLU A 311 -8.43 -13.64 -8.52
C GLU A 311 -8.04 -13.32 -7.07
N ALA A 312 -8.58 -14.08 -6.12
CA ALA A 312 -8.13 -14.06 -4.74
C ALA A 312 -6.69 -14.55 -4.64
N TRP A 313 -5.89 -13.90 -3.81
CA TRP A 313 -4.51 -14.31 -3.58
C TRP A 313 -4.43 -15.74 -3.02
N LYS A 314 -3.50 -16.48 -3.59
CA LYS A 314 -3.08 -17.79 -3.11
C LYS A 314 -1.59 -17.69 -2.79
N PRO A 315 -1.19 -17.76 -1.50
CA PRO A 315 0.21 -17.66 -1.12
C PRO A 315 1.09 -18.63 -1.91
N MET A 316 2.18 -18.14 -2.45
CA MET A 316 3.20 -19.02 -3.03
C MET A 316 3.87 -19.80 -1.89
N ALA A 317 4.20 -21.07 -2.13
CA ALA A 317 5.03 -21.82 -1.20
C ALA A 317 6.34 -21.05 -0.97
N LYS A 318 6.72 -20.86 0.30
CA LYS A 318 8.05 -20.31 0.60
C LYS A 318 9.09 -21.31 0.10
N PRO A 319 10.13 -20.85 -0.62
CA PRO A 319 11.20 -21.70 -1.09
C PRO A 319 11.95 -22.40 0.04
#